data_5a4af92cb3c3db2ae525c9745b54ecaa
#
_entry.id   5a4af92cb3c3db2ae525c9745b54ecaa
#
_cell.length_a   1.000
_cell.length_b   1.000
_cell.length_c   1.000
_cell.angle_alpha   90.00
_cell.angle_beta   90.00
_cell.angle_gamma   90.00
#
_symmetry.space_group_name_H-M   'P 1'
#
loop_
_entity.id
_entity.type
_entity.pdbx_description
1 polymer ?
#
loop_
_entity_poly.entity_id
_entity_poly.type
_entity_poly.pdbx_seq_one_letter_code
_entity_poly.pdbx_strand_id
1 'polypeptide(L)'
;MSKMDKDVREAIAKHGIRYALLTSIAPTGTISLYAGNVSSGIEPVFAYAYTRKVLQKDGSRTEEEVVDYAVQMWRDLKGDAALPDYFVNAQTLAPKDHVAMQAAAQEWVDSSISKTINCPEDISFEDFKDVYLAAWDLGCKGCTTYRPNDVTGSVLSVSEKTEAAPEAD
;
A
#
# COMPACT_ATOMS: atom_id res chain seq x y z
N MET A 1 -9.31 23.56 -4.77
CA MET A 1 -10.59 24.34 -4.83
C MET A 1 -11.26 24.37 -6.20
N SER A 2 -10.55 24.34 -7.33
CA SER A 2 -11.16 24.38 -8.68
C SER A 2 -12.13 23.21 -8.97
N LYS A 3 -11.95 22.06 -8.31
CA LYS A 3 -12.78 20.86 -8.48
C LYS A 3 -14.03 20.81 -7.58
N MET A 4 -14.20 21.77 -6.65
CA MET A 4 -15.36 21.82 -5.77
C MET A 4 -16.56 22.46 -6.49
N ASP A 5 -17.75 22.14 -6.01
CA ASP A 5 -19.00 22.72 -6.53
C ASP A 5 -19.01 24.24 -6.39
N LYS A 6 -19.71 24.90 -7.30
CA LYS A 6 -19.68 26.36 -7.41
C LYS A 6 -20.18 27.04 -6.13
N ASP A 7 -21.26 26.56 -5.56
CA ASP A 7 -21.86 27.09 -4.32
C ASP A 7 -20.93 26.98 -3.11
N VAL A 8 -20.21 25.86 -3.01
CA VAL A 8 -19.20 25.64 -1.97
C VAL A 8 -18.04 26.62 -2.11
N ARG A 9 -17.54 26.84 -3.35
CA ARG A 9 -16.47 27.81 -3.63
C ARG A 9 -16.90 29.24 -3.29
N GLU A 10 -18.13 29.61 -3.65
CA GLU A 10 -18.69 30.92 -3.34
C GLU A 10 -18.88 31.14 -1.84
N ALA A 11 -19.34 30.11 -1.11
CA ALA A 11 -19.45 30.14 0.33
C ALA A 11 -18.08 30.31 1.01
N ILE A 12 -17.07 29.58 0.57
CA ILE A 12 -15.69 29.70 1.06
C ILE A 12 -15.13 31.12 0.78
N ALA A 13 -15.35 31.63 -0.43
CA ALA A 13 -14.89 32.98 -0.79
C ALA A 13 -15.53 34.07 0.06
N LYS A 14 -16.79 33.89 0.47
CA LYS A 14 -17.54 34.84 1.28
C LYS A 14 -17.25 34.74 2.79
N HIS A 15 -17.12 33.52 3.31
CA HIS A 15 -17.07 33.26 4.75
C HIS A 15 -15.70 32.78 5.23
N GLY A 16 -14.80 32.44 4.30
CA GLY A 16 -13.55 31.79 4.62
C GLY A 16 -13.70 30.29 4.90
N ILE A 17 -12.59 29.66 5.24
CA ILE A 17 -12.52 28.26 5.66
C ILE A 17 -11.57 28.15 6.84
N ARG A 18 -11.94 27.34 7.84
CA ARG A 18 -11.17 27.21 9.08
C ARG A 18 -9.86 26.44 8.87
N TYR A 19 -9.90 25.37 8.08
CA TYR A 19 -8.78 24.47 7.86
C TYR A 19 -8.32 24.52 6.42
N ALA A 20 -7.03 24.64 6.20
CA ALA A 20 -6.43 24.64 4.86
C ALA A 20 -6.37 23.24 4.24
N LEU A 21 -6.27 22.19 5.07
CA LEU A 21 -6.20 20.80 4.67
C LEU A 21 -7.34 20.03 5.36
N LEU A 22 -8.20 19.39 4.57
CA LEU A 22 -9.40 18.70 5.05
C LEU A 22 -9.31 17.17 4.93
N THR A 23 -8.51 16.69 3.98
CA THR A 23 -8.42 15.27 3.65
C THR A 23 -6.99 14.79 3.70
N SER A 24 -6.81 13.55 4.13
CA SER A 24 -5.52 12.86 4.17
C SER A 24 -5.70 11.36 3.98
N ILE A 25 -4.65 10.68 3.54
CA ILE A 25 -4.58 9.22 3.57
C ILE A 25 -3.41 8.84 4.48
N ALA A 26 -3.77 8.28 5.62
CA ALA A 26 -2.84 7.84 6.65
C ALA A 26 -2.41 6.37 6.43
N PRO A 27 -1.33 5.89 7.07
CA PRO A 27 -0.89 4.49 6.95
C PRO A 27 -1.93 3.46 7.40
N THR A 28 -2.74 3.75 8.41
CA THR A 28 -3.82 2.91 8.96
C THR A 28 -3.41 1.47 9.33
N GLY A 29 -2.13 1.22 9.65
CA GLY A 29 -1.62 -0.13 9.90
C GLY A 29 -2.32 -0.87 11.05
N THR A 30 -2.44 -0.24 12.22
CA THR A 30 -3.15 -0.82 13.37
C THR A 30 -4.65 -0.97 13.11
N ILE A 31 -5.25 -0.03 12.39
CA ILE A 31 -6.66 -0.08 12.00
C ILE A 31 -6.90 -1.26 11.06
N SER A 32 -6.01 -1.48 10.11
CA SER A 32 -6.02 -2.63 9.19
C SER A 32 -6.08 -3.95 9.95
N LEU A 33 -5.21 -4.12 10.95
CA LEU A 33 -5.17 -5.33 11.78
C LEU A 33 -6.45 -5.55 12.57
N TYR A 34 -6.99 -4.49 13.16
CA TYR A 34 -8.26 -4.54 13.89
C TYR A 34 -9.44 -4.86 12.98
N ALA A 35 -9.41 -4.42 11.73
CA ALA A 35 -10.46 -4.64 10.72
C ALA A 35 -10.34 -6.00 9.99
N GLY A 36 -9.61 -6.97 10.54
CA GLY A 36 -9.50 -8.31 9.96
C GLY A 36 -8.37 -8.46 8.93
N ASN A 37 -7.32 -7.64 9.06
CA ASN A 37 -6.14 -7.66 8.19
C ASN A 37 -6.45 -7.30 6.73
N VAL A 38 -7.37 -6.37 6.50
CA VAL A 38 -7.53 -5.73 5.19
C VAL A 38 -6.29 -4.87 4.88
N SER A 39 -6.01 -4.59 3.61
CA SER A 39 -4.88 -3.73 3.25
C SER A 39 -4.99 -2.33 3.87
N SER A 40 -3.86 -1.74 4.22
CA SER A 40 -3.79 -0.47 4.93
C SER A 40 -3.69 0.73 3.96
N GLY A 41 -4.41 1.82 4.26
CA GLY A 41 -4.40 3.02 3.43
C GLY A 41 -4.81 2.74 1.99
N ILE A 42 -3.93 3.10 1.04
CA ILE A 42 -4.05 2.75 -0.39
C ILE A 42 -2.94 1.80 -0.83
N GLU A 43 -2.34 1.08 0.13
CA GLU A 43 -1.32 0.11 -0.20
C GLU A 43 -1.94 -1.16 -0.81
N PRO A 44 -1.30 -1.82 -1.80
CA PRO A 44 -1.59 -3.21 -2.07
C PRO A 44 -1.21 -4.04 -0.85
N VAL A 45 -1.78 -5.23 -0.72
CA VAL A 45 -1.35 -6.14 0.35
C VAL A 45 0.15 -6.43 0.24
N PHE A 46 0.83 -6.58 1.36
CA PHE A 46 2.27 -6.86 1.36
C PHE A 46 2.57 -8.18 0.63
N ALA A 47 1.87 -9.23 1.00
CA ALA A 47 1.88 -10.55 0.40
C ALA A 47 0.54 -11.24 0.70
N TYR A 48 0.19 -12.27 -0.04
CA TYR A 48 -1.05 -13.01 0.14
C TYR A 48 -1.08 -13.81 1.45
N ALA A 49 0.07 -14.28 1.89
CA ALA A 49 0.29 -14.84 3.21
C ALA A 49 1.71 -14.50 3.68
N TYR A 50 1.89 -14.25 4.96
CA TYR A 50 3.20 -13.95 5.54
C TYR A 50 3.25 -14.38 7.01
N THR A 51 4.45 -14.60 7.52
CA THR A 51 4.69 -14.88 8.93
C THR A 51 4.94 -13.59 9.69
N ARG A 52 4.20 -13.40 10.76
CA ARG A 52 4.32 -12.27 11.66
C ARG A 52 4.91 -12.70 13.00
N LYS A 53 5.91 -11.96 13.47
CA LYS A 53 6.47 -12.14 14.81
C LYS A 53 5.76 -11.24 15.81
N VAL A 54 4.99 -11.84 16.71
CA VAL A 54 4.22 -11.14 17.75
C VAL A 54 4.96 -11.21 19.07
N LEU A 55 5.27 -10.05 19.65
CA LEU A 55 5.89 -9.97 20.98
C LEU A 55 4.83 -10.27 22.05
N GLN A 56 5.09 -11.27 22.88
CA GLN A 56 4.23 -11.66 23.99
C GLN A 56 4.54 -10.83 25.26
N LYS A 57 3.63 -10.87 26.21
CA LYS A 57 3.77 -10.14 27.49
C LYS A 57 4.98 -10.57 28.31
N ASP A 58 5.42 -11.80 28.16
CA ASP A 58 6.60 -12.39 28.83
C ASP A 58 7.93 -12.09 28.12
N GLY A 59 7.90 -11.31 27.01
CA GLY A 59 9.06 -10.98 26.21
C GLY A 59 9.41 -12.01 25.14
N SER A 60 8.73 -13.14 25.08
CA SER A 60 8.87 -14.13 24.01
C SER A 60 8.26 -13.62 22.71
N ARG A 61 8.58 -14.28 21.59
CA ARG A 61 7.97 -14.01 20.29
C ARG A 61 7.32 -15.27 19.77
N THR A 62 6.06 -15.17 19.38
CA THR A 62 5.35 -16.20 18.62
C THR A 62 5.33 -15.85 17.14
N GLU A 63 5.36 -16.87 16.30
CA GLU A 63 5.18 -16.72 14.86
C GLU A 63 3.73 -17.09 14.51
N GLU A 64 3.05 -16.18 13.84
CA GLU A 64 1.68 -16.36 13.39
C GLU A 64 1.61 -16.20 11.88
N GLU A 65 1.00 -17.16 11.20
CA GLU A 65 0.69 -17.04 9.78
C GLU A 65 -0.52 -16.14 9.61
N VAL A 66 -0.37 -15.15 8.75
CA VAL A 66 -1.42 -14.17 8.46
C VAL A 66 -1.73 -14.22 6.98
N VAL A 67 -3.00 -14.42 6.64
CA VAL A 67 -3.51 -14.42 5.26
C VAL A 67 -4.23 -13.10 5.01
N ASP A 68 -4.06 -12.53 3.82
CA ASP A 68 -4.82 -11.36 3.40
C ASP A 68 -6.33 -11.63 3.42
N TYR A 69 -7.10 -10.63 3.85
CA TYR A 69 -8.56 -10.74 3.97
C TYR A 69 -9.24 -11.10 2.65
N ALA A 70 -8.84 -10.46 1.54
CA ALA A 70 -9.45 -10.72 0.24
C ALA A 70 -9.10 -12.11 -0.29
N VAL A 71 -7.87 -12.57 -0.05
CA VAL A 71 -7.44 -13.93 -0.40
C VAL A 71 -8.20 -14.97 0.42
N GLN A 72 -8.38 -14.74 1.72
CA GLN A 72 -9.18 -15.64 2.56
C GLN A 72 -10.63 -15.69 2.08
N MET A 73 -11.25 -14.54 1.81
CA MET A 73 -12.61 -14.47 1.27
C MET A 73 -12.74 -15.20 -0.08
N TRP A 74 -11.75 -15.08 -0.96
CA TRP A 74 -11.74 -15.81 -2.23
C TRP A 74 -11.72 -17.31 -2.00
N ARG A 75 -10.84 -17.79 -1.11
CA ARG A 75 -10.75 -19.22 -0.75
C ARG A 75 -12.06 -19.74 -0.17
N ASP A 76 -12.70 -18.98 0.71
CA ASP A 76 -13.99 -19.36 1.31
C ASP A 76 -15.12 -19.48 0.28
N LEU A 77 -15.10 -18.62 -0.76
CA LEU A 77 -16.13 -18.59 -1.79
C LEU A 77 -15.84 -19.53 -2.98
N LYS A 78 -14.60 -19.77 -3.30
CA LYS A 78 -14.16 -20.43 -4.55
C LYS A 78 -13.29 -21.68 -4.32
N GLY A 79 -12.99 -22.02 -3.05
CA GLY A 79 -12.10 -23.13 -2.70
C GLY A 79 -10.70 -22.95 -3.27
N ASP A 80 -10.20 -23.98 -3.94
CA ASP A 80 -8.84 -24.02 -4.50
C ASP A 80 -8.73 -23.34 -5.88
N ALA A 81 -9.74 -22.59 -6.32
CA ALA A 81 -9.66 -21.86 -7.58
C ALA A 81 -8.51 -20.85 -7.57
N ALA A 82 -7.78 -20.76 -8.69
CA ALA A 82 -6.68 -19.82 -8.86
C ALA A 82 -7.14 -18.37 -8.59
N LEU A 83 -6.27 -17.57 -8.00
CA LEU A 83 -6.52 -16.15 -7.83
C LEU A 83 -6.56 -15.47 -9.20
N PRO A 84 -7.55 -14.58 -9.46
CA PRO A 84 -7.58 -13.80 -10.69
C PRO A 84 -6.37 -12.87 -10.84
N ASP A 85 -6.03 -12.51 -12.07
CA ASP A 85 -4.88 -11.66 -12.40
C ASP A 85 -4.93 -10.26 -11.77
N TYR A 86 -6.10 -9.81 -11.33
CA TYR A 86 -6.25 -8.53 -10.63
C TYR A 86 -5.91 -8.60 -9.13
N PHE A 87 -5.62 -9.79 -8.59
CA PHE A 87 -4.98 -9.91 -7.29
C PHE A 87 -3.51 -9.55 -7.44
N VAL A 88 -3.14 -8.40 -6.92
CA VAL A 88 -1.75 -7.90 -6.93
C VAL A 88 -1.27 -7.67 -5.50
N ASN A 89 0.03 -7.76 -5.30
CA ASN A 89 0.65 -7.50 -4.00
C ASN A 89 1.85 -6.54 -4.14
N ALA A 90 2.35 -6.06 -3.02
CA ALA A 90 3.44 -5.09 -3.00
C ALA A 90 4.76 -5.62 -3.56
N GLN A 91 4.95 -6.94 -3.60
CA GLN A 91 6.19 -7.58 -4.10
C GLN A 91 6.22 -7.66 -5.62
N THR A 92 5.05 -7.84 -6.24
CA THR A 92 4.93 -8.08 -7.70
C THR A 92 4.55 -6.82 -8.48
N LEU A 93 3.95 -5.83 -7.82
CA LEU A 93 3.52 -4.59 -8.46
C LEU A 93 4.74 -3.72 -8.84
N ALA A 94 4.78 -3.25 -10.09
CA ALA A 94 5.87 -2.39 -10.53
C ALA A 94 5.87 -1.02 -9.82
N PRO A 95 7.05 -0.43 -9.53
CA PRO A 95 7.14 0.88 -8.86
C PRO A 95 6.30 1.98 -9.53
N LYS A 96 6.24 2.00 -10.87
CA LYS A 96 5.42 2.96 -11.63
C LYS A 96 3.93 2.87 -11.33
N ASP A 97 3.41 1.68 -11.05
CA ASP A 97 1.99 1.47 -10.78
C ASP A 97 1.63 1.96 -9.36
N HIS A 98 2.56 1.81 -8.40
CA HIS A 98 2.45 2.43 -7.09
C HIS A 98 2.35 3.96 -7.20
N VAL A 99 3.22 4.59 -8.02
CA VAL A 99 3.22 6.04 -8.24
C VAL A 99 1.94 6.48 -8.92
N ALA A 100 1.48 5.77 -9.95
CA ALA A 100 0.26 6.09 -10.68
C ALA A 100 -0.98 6.07 -9.77
N MET A 101 -1.10 5.06 -8.90
CA MET A 101 -2.18 4.97 -7.93
C MET A 101 -2.15 6.15 -6.95
N GLN A 102 -0.97 6.49 -6.42
CA GLN A 102 -0.82 7.62 -5.51
C GLN A 102 -1.17 8.95 -6.19
N ALA A 103 -0.73 9.16 -7.41
CA ALA A 103 -1.00 10.36 -8.19
C ALA A 103 -2.51 10.53 -8.45
N ALA A 104 -3.19 9.46 -8.84
CA ALA A 104 -4.64 9.46 -9.04
C ALA A 104 -5.40 9.86 -7.77
N ALA A 105 -5.00 9.35 -6.61
CA ALA A 105 -5.58 9.73 -5.32
C ALA A 105 -5.22 11.17 -4.93
N GLN A 106 -3.99 11.61 -5.21
CA GLN A 106 -3.50 12.96 -4.83
C GLN A 106 -4.30 14.10 -5.48
N GLU A 107 -4.92 13.86 -6.62
CA GLU A 107 -5.82 14.83 -7.23
C GLU A 107 -6.99 15.26 -6.32
N TRP A 108 -7.40 14.42 -5.39
CA TRP A 108 -8.57 14.56 -4.54
C TRP A 108 -8.26 14.74 -3.07
N VAL A 109 -6.99 14.63 -2.69
CA VAL A 109 -6.51 14.67 -1.31
C VAL A 109 -5.67 15.91 -1.08
N ASP A 110 -6.02 16.70 -0.06
CA ASP A 110 -5.35 17.98 0.24
C ASP A 110 -3.94 17.76 0.80
N SER A 111 -3.79 16.81 1.71
CA SER A 111 -2.50 16.51 2.33
C SER A 111 -1.66 15.58 1.46
N SER A 112 -0.37 15.48 1.77
CA SER A 112 0.47 14.41 1.25
C SER A 112 -0.08 13.05 1.65
N ILE A 113 0.02 12.08 0.76
CA ILE A 113 -0.48 10.72 0.96
C ILE A 113 0.65 9.84 1.52
N SER A 114 0.35 9.09 2.58
CA SER A 114 1.25 8.06 3.07
C SER A 114 1.12 6.81 2.20
N LYS A 115 2.10 6.62 1.32
CA LYS A 115 2.20 5.44 0.46
C LYS A 115 3.65 5.05 0.27
N THR A 116 3.89 3.74 0.33
CA THR A 116 5.19 3.14 0.06
C THR A 116 5.25 2.65 -1.38
N ILE A 117 6.30 3.01 -2.07
CA ILE A 117 6.65 2.49 -3.39
C ILE A 117 7.69 1.38 -3.15
N ASN A 118 7.25 0.14 -3.34
CA ASN A 118 8.13 -1.00 -3.18
C ASN A 118 9.00 -1.14 -4.44
N CYS A 119 10.30 -1.18 -4.24
CA CYS A 119 11.31 -1.29 -5.28
C CYS A 119 11.97 -2.67 -5.18
N PRO A 120 12.32 -3.31 -6.31
CA PRO A 120 13.14 -4.50 -6.32
C PRO A 120 14.49 -4.29 -5.62
N GLU A 121 15.06 -5.35 -5.07
CA GLU A 121 16.36 -5.28 -4.40
C GLU A 121 17.48 -4.86 -5.36
N ASP A 122 17.41 -5.32 -6.60
CA ASP A 122 18.36 -5.09 -7.69
C ASP A 122 18.04 -3.86 -8.54
N ILE A 123 17.09 -3.00 -8.13
CA ILE A 123 16.74 -1.79 -8.87
C ILE A 123 17.99 -0.93 -9.15
N SER A 124 18.16 -0.49 -10.40
CA SER A 124 19.24 0.41 -10.76
C SER A 124 19.09 1.79 -10.11
N PHE A 125 20.19 2.53 -9.96
CA PHE A 125 20.12 3.90 -9.44
C PHE A 125 19.27 4.81 -10.36
N GLU A 126 19.36 4.65 -11.67
CA GLU A 126 18.59 5.45 -12.62
C GLU A 126 17.10 5.17 -12.50
N ASP A 127 16.69 3.88 -12.45
CA ASP A 127 15.30 3.52 -12.25
C ASP A 127 14.76 3.99 -10.89
N PHE A 128 15.58 3.90 -9.85
CA PHE A 128 15.24 4.42 -8.52
C PHE A 128 15.02 5.94 -8.52
N LYS A 129 15.91 6.69 -9.17
CA LYS A 129 15.79 8.14 -9.37
C LYS A 129 14.50 8.49 -10.13
N ASP A 130 14.21 7.73 -11.17
CA ASP A 130 13.04 7.95 -12.02
C ASP A 130 11.71 7.73 -11.27
N VAL A 131 11.68 6.92 -10.22
CA VAL A 131 10.52 6.81 -9.32
C VAL A 131 10.17 8.17 -8.69
N TYR A 132 11.17 8.90 -8.18
CA TYR A 132 10.96 10.22 -7.56
C TYR A 132 10.61 11.28 -8.60
N LEU A 133 11.25 11.24 -9.78
CA LEU A 133 10.92 12.17 -10.87
C LEU A 133 9.48 11.95 -11.35
N ALA A 134 9.07 10.71 -11.56
CA ALA A 134 7.69 10.37 -11.94
C ALA A 134 6.68 10.83 -10.87
N ALA A 135 6.97 10.62 -9.59
CA ALA A 135 6.09 11.10 -8.52
C ALA A 135 5.95 12.64 -8.53
N TRP A 136 7.04 13.35 -8.77
CA TRP A 136 7.03 14.81 -8.91
C TRP A 136 6.22 15.26 -10.13
N ASP A 137 6.51 14.69 -11.30
CA ASP A 137 5.87 15.08 -12.58
C ASP A 137 4.35 14.79 -12.56
N LEU A 138 3.93 13.75 -11.86
CA LEU A 138 2.52 13.40 -11.67
C LEU A 138 1.84 14.18 -10.54
N GLY A 139 2.54 15.11 -9.87
CA GLY A 139 1.97 15.99 -8.86
C GLY A 139 1.77 15.38 -7.48
N CYS A 140 2.45 14.30 -7.16
CA CYS A 140 2.48 13.79 -5.78
C CYS A 140 3.15 14.80 -4.84
N LYS A 141 2.59 15.00 -3.65
CA LYS A 141 3.13 15.92 -2.64
C LYS A 141 4.26 15.33 -1.80
N GLY A 142 4.49 14.04 -1.92
CA GLY A 142 5.57 13.30 -1.30
C GLY A 142 5.47 11.84 -1.69
N CYS A 143 6.56 11.09 -1.56
CA CYS A 143 6.55 9.64 -1.71
C CYS A 143 7.60 9.02 -0.80
N THR A 144 7.40 7.76 -0.46
CA THR A 144 8.32 6.94 0.33
C THR A 144 8.68 5.71 -0.48
N THR A 145 9.95 5.38 -0.54
CA THR A 145 10.39 4.15 -1.19
C THR A 145 10.83 3.13 -0.15
N TYR A 146 10.60 1.87 -0.45
CA TYR A 146 11.17 0.74 0.29
C TYR A 146 11.91 -0.18 -0.67
N ARG A 147 13.16 -0.49 -0.34
CA ARG A 147 13.98 -1.47 -1.04
C ARG A 147 14.52 -2.46 -0.01
N PRO A 148 14.28 -3.77 -0.18
CA PRO A 148 14.90 -4.79 0.67
C PRO A 148 16.43 -4.62 0.70
N ASN A 149 17.07 -4.91 1.83
CA ASN A 149 18.53 -4.91 1.96
C ASN A 149 18.95 -5.76 3.16
N ASP A 150 20.18 -6.26 3.11
CA ASP A 150 20.73 -7.14 4.14
C ASP A 150 21.11 -6.41 5.45
N VAL A 151 21.20 -5.08 5.42
CA VAL A 151 21.67 -4.30 6.59
C VAL A 151 20.58 -4.10 7.62
N THR A 152 19.36 -3.76 7.18
CA THR A 152 18.22 -3.51 8.08
C THR A 152 17.34 -4.73 8.28
N GLY A 153 17.52 -5.76 7.47
CA GLY A 153 16.68 -6.96 7.45
C GLY A 153 15.26 -6.67 7.02
N SER A 154 14.44 -7.71 6.93
CA SER A 154 13.01 -7.60 6.66
C SER A 154 12.21 -7.79 7.95
N VAL A 155 11.30 -6.87 8.24
CA VAL A 155 10.36 -6.98 9.39
C VAL A 155 9.28 -8.02 9.09
N LEU A 156 8.97 -8.25 7.82
CA LEU A 156 8.03 -9.23 7.32
C LEU A 156 8.76 -10.19 6.39
N SER A 157 8.58 -11.47 6.57
CA SER A 157 9.15 -12.50 5.70
C SER A 157 8.04 -13.30 5.03
N VAL A 158 8.17 -13.50 3.74
CA VAL A 158 7.32 -14.41 2.96
C VAL A 158 8.02 -15.76 2.93
N SER A 159 7.33 -16.83 3.32
CA SER A 159 7.87 -18.17 3.16
C SER A 159 7.77 -18.59 1.69
N GLU A 160 8.88 -19.04 1.10
CA GLU A 160 8.97 -19.46 -0.32
C GLU A 160 7.94 -20.55 -0.74
N LYS A 161 7.27 -21.18 0.21
CA LYS A 161 6.28 -22.23 -0.06
C LYS A 161 4.90 -21.73 -0.52
N THR A 162 4.63 -20.43 -0.48
CA THR A 162 3.28 -19.90 -0.73
C THR A 162 3.13 -19.30 -2.13
N GLU A 163 4.19 -19.16 -2.90
CA GLU A 163 4.18 -18.56 -4.26
C GLU A 163 4.21 -19.55 -5.43
N ALA A 164 4.24 -20.85 -5.17
CA ALA A 164 4.13 -21.82 -6.25
C ALA A 164 2.70 -21.76 -6.85
N ALA A 165 2.54 -21.01 -7.91
CA ALA A 165 1.42 -21.23 -8.82
C ALA A 165 1.47 -22.69 -9.30
N PRO A 166 0.34 -23.41 -9.37
CA PRO A 166 0.35 -24.74 -9.95
C PRO A 166 0.81 -24.63 -11.39
N GLU A 167 1.87 -25.36 -11.73
CA GLU A 167 2.25 -25.58 -13.13
C GLU A 167 1.01 -26.10 -13.86
N ALA A 168 0.65 -25.41 -14.93
CA ALA A 168 -0.40 -25.86 -15.82
C ALA A 168 0.10 -27.09 -16.61
N ASP A 169 -0.51 -28.24 -16.37
CA ASP A 169 -0.46 -29.40 -17.28
C ASP A 169 -1.31 -29.13 -18.54
#